data_0f9dd6720c5c78a12edb55c8136bdbe3
#
_entry.id   0f9dd6720c5c78a12edb55c8136bdbe3
#
_cell.length_a   1.000
_cell.length_b   1.000
_cell.length_c   1.000
_cell.angle_alpha   90.00
_cell.angle_beta   90.00
_cell.angle_gamma   90.00
#
_symmetry.space_group_name_H-M   'P 1'
#
loop_
_entity.id
_entity.type
_entity.pdbx_description
1 polymer ?
#
loop_
_entity_poly.entity_id
_entity_poly.type
_entity_poly.pdbx_seq_one_letter_code
_entity_poly.pdbx_strand_id
1 'polypeptide(L)'
;MSDYNYLLDLAIILLCTKLLGLATRKVQMPQVVGALMAGLILGPAMCGVLTETNFIKAVAELGVIVLMFCAGLETDIKELKASGKASFIIALCGVLVPLAGGFALAYFFNKPGMITSDAGGSIFLQNIFIGVVLTATSVSITVETLKELGKLKTRSGNAILGAAIIDDILGIIALTIVTSLADSSVRLWVVLLKIVGFFVFSAVVGFIFYKVYKEWTESAPRNLHRHVIIAFVFCLLMAYTAEEFFGVADITGAFLAGLIISNTQRSVFVETKFDTLSYMLLSPVFFASIGLKVVLPKMSLTIVIFS
;
A
#
# COMPACT_ATOMS: atom_id res chain seq x y z
N MET A 1 0.32 5.55 32.71
CA MET A 1 1.38 5.24 31.74
C MET A 1 2.09 6.55 31.45
N SER A 2 3.42 6.56 31.46
CA SER A 2 4.16 7.81 31.21
C SER A 2 3.91 8.27 29.76
N ASP A 3 3.70 9.58 29.57
CA ASP A 3 3.43 10.17 28.23
C ASP A 3 4.57 9.96 27.20
N TYR A 4 5.70 9.39 27.62
CA TYR A 4 6.90 9.17 26.81
C TYR A 4 7.11 7.72 26.32
N ASN A 5 6.19 6.79 26.58
CA ASN A 5 6.36 5.38 26.17
C ASN A 5 6.51 5.23 24.66
N TYR A 6 5.90 6.12 23.86
CA TYR A 6 6.03 6.09 22.40
C TYR A 6 7.48 6.22 21.90
N LEU A 7 8.37 6.89 22.68
CA LEU A 7 9.79 7.00 22.32
C LEU A 7 10.50 5.64 22.47
N LEU A 8 10.17 4.91 23.54
CA LEU A 8 10.70 3.57 23.77
C LEU A 8 10.17 2.60 22.70
N ASP A 9 8.88 2.67 22.40
CA ASP A 9 8.24 1.83 21.39
C ASP A 9 8.92 2.03 20.02
N LEU A 10 9.12 3.29 19.61
CA LEU A 10 9.84 3.61 18.37
C LEU A 10 11.28 3.09 18.39
N ALA A 11 12.00 3.28 19.48
CA ALA A 11 13.39 2.83 19.60
C ALA A 11 13.48 1.30 19.45
N ILE A 12 12.57 0.56 20.09
CA ILE A 12 12.50 -0.91 20.00
C ILE A 12 12.15 -1.33 18.57
N ILE A 13 11.14 -0.70 17.94
CA ILE A 13 10.75 -1.00 16.55
C ILE A 13 11.94 -0.78 15.62
N LEU A 14 12.59 0.38 15.67
CA LEU A 14 13.70 0.71 14.78
C LEU A 14 14.91 -0.23 14.99
N LEU A 15 15.22 -0.58 16.25
CA LEU A 15 16.30 -1.50 16.56
C LEU A 15 15.99 -2.91 16.01
N CYS A 16 14.81 -3.46 16.33
CA CYS A 16 14.44 -4.81 15.96
C CYS A 16 14.26 -4.97 14.44
N THR A 17 13.61 -4.00 13.78
CA THR A 17 13.45 -4.01 12.31
C THR A 17 14.81 -3.98 11.62
N LYS A 18 15.77 -3.19 12.13
CA LYS A 18 17.10 -3.12 11.55
C LYS A 18 17.90 -4.39 11.78
N LEU A 19 17.86 -4.96 12.98
CA LEU A 19 18.59 -6.20 13.29
C LEU A 19 18.05 -7.38 12.47
N LEU A 20 16.73 -7.55 12.43
CA LEU A 20 16.10 -8.63 11.67
C LEU A 20 16.23 -8.39 10.16
N GLY A 21 16.14 -7.15 9.69
CA GLY A 21 16.40 -6.81 8.28
C GLY A 21 17.84 -7.16 7.84
N LEU A 22 18.83 -6.96 8.71
CA LEU A 22 20.19 -7.40 8.45
C LEU A 22 20.32 -8.94 8.45
N ALA A 23 19.57 -9.62 9.32
CA ALA A 23 19.53 -11.09 9.37
C ALA A 23 18.88 -11.68 8.09
N THR A 24 17.73 -11.13 7.65
CA THR A 24 17.08 -11.58 6.41
C THR A 24 17.93 -11.35 5.17
N ARG A 25 18.67 -10.25 5.12
CA ARG A 25 19.60 -9.97 4.03
C ARG A 25 20.72 -11.02 3.92
N LYS A 26 21.19 -11.59 5.05
CA LYS A 26 22.18 -12.67 5.03
C LYS A 26 21.67 -13.95 4.35
N VAL A 27 20.36 -14.18 4.39
CA VAL A 27 19.70 -15.31 3.71
C VAL A 27 19.10 -14.91 2.35
N GLN A 28 19.57 -13.81 1.78
CA GLN A 28 19.15 -13.27 0.47
C GLN A 28 17.67 -12.92 0.37
N MET A 29 17.04 -12.57 1.50
CA MET A 29 15.66 -12.06 1.55
C MET A 29 15.66 -10.53 1.71
N PRO A 30 14.66 -9.83 1.18
CA PRO A 30 14.50 -8.39 1.38
C PRO A 30 14.44 -8.00 2.87
N GLN A 31 14.95 -6.81 3.22
CA GLN A 31 14.91 -6.32 4.61
C GLN A 31 13.48 -6.08 5.10
N VAL A 32 12.55 -5.79 4.19
CA VAL A 32 11.13 -5.64 4.52
C VAL A 32 10.57 -6.87 5.22
N VAL A 33 11.02 -8.08 4.86
CA VAL A 33 10.62 -9.32 5.54
C VAL A 33 11.06 -9.31 7.00
N GLY A 34 12.28 -8.85 7.26
CA GLY A 34 12.78 -8.69 8.63
C GLY A 34 11.99 -7.68 9.44
N ALA A 35 11.55 -6.58 8.82
CA ALA A 35 10.73 -5.58 9.48
C ALA A 35 9.32 -6.11 9.83
N LEU A 36 8.68 -6.86 8.92
CA LEU A 36 7.41 -7.55 9.18
C LEU A 36 7.56 -8.57 10.34
N MET A 37 8.63 -9.37 10.30
CA MET A 37 8.93 -10.34 11.38
C MET A 37 9.19 -9.64 12.71
N ALA A 38 9.83 -8.48 12.72
CA ALA A 38 10.02 -7.69 13.94
C ALA A 38 8.69 -7.33 14.57
N GLY A 39 7.73 -6.82 13.78
CA GLY A 39 6.39 -6.51 14.23
C GLY A 39 5.64 -7.75 14.75
N LEU A 40 5.71 -8.87 14.05
CA LEU A 40 5.08 -10.12 14.46
C LEU A 40 5.63 -10.64 15.81
N ILE A 41 6.98 -10.60 15.97
CA ILE A 41 7.65 -11.07 17.19
C ILE A 41 7.33 -10.15 18.38
N LEU A 42 7.41 -8.83 18.18
CA LEU A 42 7.15 -7.86 19.24
C LEU A 42 5.66 -7.73 19.58
N GLY A 43 4.79 -8.08 18.64
CA GLY A 43 3.34 -7.92 18.71
C GLY A 43 2.62 -8.98 19.54
N PRO A 44 1.27 -8.84 19.63
CA PRO A 44 0.40 -9.73 20.38
C PRO A 44 0.45 -11.18 19.91
N ALA A 45 0.86 -11.43 18.67
CA ALA A 45 0.96 -12.76 18.09
C ALA A 45 2.01 -13.65 18.79
N MET A 46 3.12 -13.05 19.31
CA MET A 46 4.21 -13.82 19.92
C MET A 46 4.58 -13.28 21.33
N CYS A 47 5.36 -12.21 21.43
CA CYS A 47 5.89 -11.74 22.71
C CYS A 47 4.94 -10.77 23.45
N GLY A 48 4.05 -10.07 22.74
CA GLY A 48 3.14 -9.10 23.35
C GLY A 48 3.83 -7.90 24.03
N VAL A 49 5.06 -7.59 23.62
CA VAL A 49 5.85 -6.46 24.18
C VAL A 49 5.31 -5.13 23.70
N LEU A 50 4.88 -5.07 22.44
CA LEU A 50 4.32 -3.89 21.81
C LEU A 50 2.90 -4.16 21.32
N THR A 51 2.08 -3.10 21.34
CA THR A 51 0.76 -3.08 20.71
C THR A 51 0.68 -1.89 19.76
N GLU A 52 -0.16 -1.98 18.74
CA GLU A 52 -0.38 -0.86 17.83
C GLU A 52 -1.09 0.28 18.57
N THR A 53 -0.36 1.33 18.91
CA THR A 53 -0.92 2.55 19.47
C THR A 53 -1.39 3.49 18.36
N ASN A 54 -2.28 4.45 18.68
CA ASN A 54 -2.72 5.47 17.70
C ASN A 54 -1.55 6.25 17.11
N PHE A 55 -0.49 6.47 17.88
CA PHE A 55 0.72 7.13 17.41
C PHE A 55 1.46 6.28 16.38
N ILE A 56 1.72 4.99 16.69
CA ILE A 56 2.38 4.05 15.77
C ILE A 56 1.56 3.93 14.48
N LYS A 57 0.23 3.83 14.60
CA LYS A 57 -0.67 3.77 13.45
C LYS A 57 -0.54 5.01 12.57
N ALA A 58 -0.60 6.22 13.13
CA ALA A 58 -0.48 7.46 12.37
C ALA A 58 0.89 7.60 11.68
N VAL A 59 1.99 7.22 12.36
CA VAL A 59 3.33 7.22 11.78
C VAL A 59 3.44 6.19 10.65
N ALA A 60 2.82 5.02 10.81
CA ALA A 60 2.80 3.97 9.80
C ALA A 60 2.00 4.39 8.55
N GLU A 61 0.85 5.01 8.71
CA GLU A 61 0.04 5.56 7.61
C GLU A 61 0.82 6.64 6.85
N LEU A 62 1.44 7.57 7.56
CA LEU A 62 2.33 8.54 6.94
C LEU A 62 3.52 7.86 6.23
N GLY A 63 4.00 6.76 6.79
CA GLY A 63 5.09 5.96 6.23
C GLY A 63 4.77 5.39 4.87
N VAL A 64 3.61 4.78 4.71
CA VAL A 64 3.22 4.21 3.42
C VAL A 64 2.92 5.29 2.38
N ILE A 65 2.34 6.43 2.78
CA ILE A 65 2.12 7.59 1.90
C ILE A 65 3.46 8.10 1.36
N VAL A 66 4.47 8.31 2.22
CA VAL A 66 5.79 8.78 1.79
C VAL A 66 6.51 7.74 0.94
N LEU A 67 6.41 6.45 1.27
CA LEU A 67 6.97 5.36 0.48
C LEU A 67 6.42 5.37 -0.96
N MET A 68 5.10 5.49 -1.10
CA MET A 68 4.44 5.52 -2.40
C MET A 68 4.71 6.82 -3.18
N PHE A 69 4.86 7.94 -2.47
CA PHE A 69 5.31 9.18 -3.06
C PHE A 69 6.72 9.07 -3.66
N CYS A 70 7.66 8.45 -2.92
CA CYS A 70 9.00 8.15 -3.43
C CYS A 70 8.96 7.24 -4.66
N ALA A 71 8.14 6.18 -4.63
CA ALA A 71 7.94 5.31 -5.77
C ALA A 71 7.44 6.07 -7.01
N GLY A 72 6.50 7.00 -6.81
CA GLY A 72 6.02 7.89 -7.87
C GLY A 72 7.11 8.82 -8.42
N LEU A 73 7.95 9.39 -7.55
CA LEU A 73 9.10 10.23 -7.95
C LEU A 73 10.13 9.45 -8.76
N GLU A 74 10.33 8.18 -8.46
CA GLU A 74 11.26 7.28 -9.14
C GLU A 74 10.74 6.72 -10.46
N THR A 75 9.43 6.84 -10.72
CA THR A 75 8.76 6.26 -11.89
C THR A 75 8.85 7.18 -13.10
N ASP A 76 9.22 6.61 -14.27
CA ASP A 76 9.15 7.30 -15.56
C ASP A 76 7.76 7.11 -16.20
N ILE A 77 7.05 8.21 -16.45
CA ILE A 77 5.72 8.20 -17.09
C ILE A 77 5.74 7.52 -18.46
N LYS A 78 6.82 7.68 -19.23
CA LYS A 78 6.92 7.11 -20.58
C LYS A 78 7.02 5.59 -20.51
N GLU A 79 7.85 5.08 -19.59
CA GLU A 79 8.02 3.66 -19.34
C GLU A 79 6.74 3.03 -18.76
N LEU A 80 6.10 3.71 -17.80
CA LEU A 80 4.81 3.28 -17.24
C LEU A 80 3.74 3.18 -18.34
N LYS A 81 3.66 4.18 -19.21
CA LYS A 81 2.72 4.19 -20.35
C LYS A 81 3.04 3.09 -21.36
N ALA A 82 4.31 2.86 -21.67
CA ALA A 82 4.75 1.79 -22.57
C ALA A 82 4.42 0.39 -22.02
N SER A 83 4.43 0.24 -20.69
CA SER A 83 4.12 -1.02 -20.00
C SER A 83 2.63 -1.24 -19.76
N GLY A 84 1.75 -0.26 -20.04
CA GLY A 84 0.35 -0.26 -19.63
C GLY A 84 -0.46 -1.48 -20.05
N LYS A 85 -0.23 -2.02 -21.27
CA LYS A 85 -0.89 -3.25 -21.74
C LYS A 85 -0.44 -4.47 -20.92
N ALA A 86 0.85 -4.58 -20.62
CA ALA A 86 1.38 -5.66 -19.80
C ALA A 86 0.87 -5.54 -18.35
N SER A 87 0.88 -4.33 -17.79
CA SER A 87 0.34 -4.03 -16.46
C SER A 87 -1.13 -4.44 -16.33
N PHE A 88 -1.95 -4.12 -17.34
CA PHE A 88 -3.37 -4.48 -17.31
C PHE A 88 -3.58 -6.00 -17.33
N ILE A 89 -2.85 -6.73 -18.17
CA ILE A 89 -2.96 -8.20 -18.25
C ILE A 89 -2.49 -8.83 -16.93
N ILE A 90 -1.38 -8.35 -16.36
CA ILE A 90 -0.84 -8.84 -15.10
C ILE A 90 -1.86 -8.61 -13.97
N ALA A 91 -2.42 -7.40 -13.86
CA ALA A 91 -3.43 -7.08 -12.86
C ALA A 91 -4.69 -7.95 -13.01
N LEU A 92 -5.18 -8.10 -14.25
CA LEU A 92 -6.36 -8.91 -14.49
C LEU A 92 -6.16 -10.38 -14.08
N CYS A 93 -4.99 -10.96 -14.41
CA CYS A 93 -4.63 -12.30 -13.96
C CYS A 93 -4.42 -12.34 -12.45
N GLY A 94 -3.80 -11.30 -11.86
CA GLY A 94 -3.57 -11.14 -10.43
C GLY A 94 -4.86 -11.10 -9.61
N VAL A 95 -5.96 -10.60 -10.18
CA VAL A 95 -7.28 -10.64 -9.54
C VAL A 95 -8.01 -11.95 -9.83
N LEU A 96 -8.09 -12.37 -11.10
CA LEU A 96 -8.94 -13.51 -11.48
C LEU A 96 -8.43 -14.85 -10.94
N VAL A 97 -7.11 -15.06 -10.93
CA VAL A 97 -6.54 -16.33 -10.49
C VAL A 97 -6.70 -16.55 -8.97
N PRO A 98 -6.35 -15.60 -8.08
CA PRO A 98 -6.60 -15.74 -6.65
C PRO A 98 -8.08 -15.76 -6.30
N LEU A 99 -8.93 -14.99 -7.01
CA LEU A 99 -10.38 -15.04 -6.85
C LEU A 99 -10.92 -16.47 -7.10
N ALA A 100 -10.56 -17.05 -8.24
CA ALA A 100 -11.00 -18.39 -8.59
C ALA A 100 -10.44 -19.47 -7.65
N GLY A 101 -9.15 -19.35 -7.30
CA GLY A 101 -8.48 -20.26 -6.36
C GLY A 101 -9.08 -20.18 -4.96
N GLY A 102 -9.26 -18.96 -4.44
CA GLY A 102 -9.87 -18.72 -3.13
C GLY A 102 -11.32 -19.16 -3.05
N PHE A 103 -12.11 -18.90 -4.10
CA PHE A 103 -13.46 -19.43 -4.21
C PHE A 103 -13.48 -20.97 -4.19
N ALA A 104 -12.62 -21.62 -4.98
CA ALA A 104 -12.53 -23.06 -5.03
C ALA A 104 -12.15 -23.66 -3.66
N LEU A 105 -11.13 -23.11 -3.01
CA LEU A 105 -10.73 -23.54 -1.67
C LEU A 105 -11.89 -23.36 -0.67
N ALA A 106 -12.52 -22.17 -0.65
CA ALA A 106 -13.65 -21.90 0.22
C ALA A 106 -14.81 -22.87 -0.04
N TYR A 107 -15.10 -23.21 -1.29
CA TYR A 107 -16.15 -24.15 -1.66
C TYR A 107 -15.94 -25.56 -1.03
N PHE A 108 -14.69 -26.00 -0.87
CA PHE A 108 -14.38 -27.28 -0.24
C PHE A 108 -14.40 -27.21 1.29
N PHE A 109 -13.96 -26.12 1.89
CA PHE A 109 -13.76 -25.98 3.35
C PHE A 109 -14.89 -25.24 4.07
N ASN A 110 -15.59 -24.30 3.43
CA ASN A 110 -16.70 -23.55 4.03
C ASN A 110 -18.01 -24.36 3.96
N LYS A 111 -18.07 -25.45 4.72
CA LYS A 111 -19.27 -26.30 4.83
C LYS A 111 -19.89 -26.15 6.21
N PRO A 112 -21.23 -26.31 6.34
CA PRO A 112 -21.89 -26.29 7.63
C PRO A 112 -21.25 -27.33 8.58
N GLY A 113 -20.79 -26.84 9.73
CA GLY A 113 -20.13 -27.67 10.76
C GLY A 113 -18.62 -27.81 10.66
N MET A 114 -17.97 -27.35 9.59
CA MET A 114 -16.49 -27.28 9.48
C MET A 114 -15.92 -25.96 9.97
N ILE A 115 -16.56 -24.87 9.64
CA ILE A 115 -16.19 -23.52 10.10
C ILE A 115 -17.42 -22.98 10.82
N THR A 116 -17.28 -22.63 12.10
CA THR A 116 -18.32 -21.96 12.87
C THR A 116 -18.31 -20.50 12.49
N SER A 117 -19.01 -20.11 11.44
CA SER A 117 -19.22 -18.71 11.10
C SER A 117 -20.67 -18.34 11.34
N ASP A 118 -20.91 -17.43 12.28
CA ASP A 118 -22.17 -16.70 12.40
C ASP A 118 -22.30 -15.60 11.34
N ALA A 119 -21.53 -15.69 10.27
CA ALA A 119 -21.56 -14.72 9.18
C ALA A 119 -22.91 -14.86 8.44
N GLY A 120 -23.70 -13.79 8.47
CA GLY A 120 -24.92 -13.69 7.69
C GLY A 120 -24.66 -13.79 6.18
N GLY A 121 -25.65 -14.26 5.43
CA GLY A 121 -25.56 -14.35 3.97
C GLY A 121 -25.43 -15.77 3.44
N SER A 122 -25.55 -15.93 2.12
CA SER A 122 -25.44 -17.24 1.47
C SER A 122 -23.98 -17.75 1.48
N ILE A 123 -23.79 -19.06 1.64
CA ILE A 123 -22.46 -19.71 1.57
C ILE A 123 -21.75 -19.35 0.25
N PHE A 124 -22.47 -19.20 -0.82
CA PHE A 124 -21.93 -18.79 -2.12
C PHE A 124 -21.29 -17.41 -2.07
N LEU A 125 -21.95 -16.41 -1.46
CA LEU A 125 -21.40 -15.05 -1.29
C LEU A 125 -20.19 -15.05 -0.34
N GLN A 126 -20.23 -15.85 0.73
CA GLN A 126 -19.07 -16.00 1.62
C GLN A 126 -17.85 -16.57 0.88
N ASN A 127 -18.03 -17.57 0.03
CA ASN A 127 -16.95 -18.16 -0.77
C ASN A 127 -16.37 -17.16 -1.78
N ILE A 128 -17.22 -16.37 -2.45
CA ILE A 128 -16.75 -15.29 -3.34
C ILE A 128 -15.99 -14.24 -2.53
N PHE A 129 -16.49 -13.83 -1.37
CA PHE A 129 -15.84 -12.84 -0.51
C PHE A 129 -14.43 -13.30 -0.09
N ILE A 130 -14.27 -14.58 0.31
CA ILE A 130 -12.96 -15.18 0.60
C ILE A 130 -12.05 -15.09 -0.63
N GLY A 131 -12.58 -15.40 -1.82
CA GLY A 131 -11.84 -15.24 -3.07
C GLY A 131 -11.37 -13.79 -3.29
N VAL A 132 -12.25 -12.81 -3.07
CA VAL A 132 -11.91 -11.37 -3.19
C VAL A 132 -10.85 -10.96 -2.17
N VAL A 133 -10.94 -11.41 -0.92
CA VAL A 133 -9.91 -11.12 0.10
C VAL A 133 -8.52 -11.60 -0.34
N LEU A 134 -8.44 -12.75 -1.00
CA LEU A 134 -7.16 -13.28 -1.51
C LEU A 134 -6.62 -12.55 -2.75
N THR A 135 -7.41 -11.69 -3.40
CA THR A 135 -6.90 -10.87 -4.51
C THR A 135 -6.07 -9.68 -4.02
N ALA A 136 -6.26 -9.25 -2.79
CA ALA A 136 -5.60 -8.06 -2.26
C ALA A 136 -4.07 -8.26 -2.16
N THR A 137 -3.34 -7.53 -2.99
CA THR A 137 -1.87 -7.59 -3.06
C THR A 137 -1.26 -6.35 -2.41
N SER A 138 -0.16 -6.49 -1.67
CA SER A 138 0.52 -5.35 -1.05
C SER A 138 1.43 -4.64 -2.05
N VAL A 139 0.99 -3.50 -2.55
CA VAL A 139 1.80 -2.61 -3.41
C VAL A 139 3.05 -2.15 -2.68
N SER A 140 2.94 -1.78 -1.40
CA SER A 140 4.05 -1.23 -0.62
C SER A 140 5.19 -2.22 -0.41
N ILE A 141 4.90 -3.50 -0.14
CA ILE A 141 5.91 -4.56 -0.02
C ILE A 141 6.59 -4.78 -1.37
N THR A 142 5.82 -4.79 -2.44
CA THR A 142 6.32 -4.96 -3.81
C THR A 142 7.27 -3.83 -4.19
N VAL A 143 6.88 -2.57 -3.95
CA VAL A 143 7.69 -1.38 -4.22
C VAL A 143 9.00 -1.42 -3.44
N GLU A 144 8.95 -1.64 -2.12
CA GLU A 144 10.14 -1.69 -1.28
C GLU A 144 11.09 -2.81 -1.70
N THR A 145 10.56 -3.99 -2.02
CA THR A 145 11.35 -5.11 -2.53
C THR A 145 12.03 -4.79 -3.87
N LEU A 146 11.29 -4.20 -4.81
CA LEU A 146 11.85 -3.79 -6.11
C LEU A 146 12.92 -2.71 -5.94
N LYS A 147 12.73 -1.79 -5.00
CA LYS A 147 13.67 -0.72 -4.66
C LYS A 147 14.95 -1.30 -4.06
N GLU A 148 14.84 -2.19 -3.08
CA GLU A 148 15.98 -2.90 -2.47
C GLU A 148 16.82 -3.69 -3.50
N LEU A 149 16.14 -4.31 -4.46
CA LEU A 149 16.76 -5.05 -5.56
C LEU A 149 17.35 -4.15 -6.66
N GLY A 150 17.11 -2.84 -6.60
CA GLY A 150 17.49 -1.88 -7.66
C GLY A 150 16.76 -2.13 -8.99
N LYS A 151 15.57 -2.73 -8.94
CA LYS A 151 14.77 -3.12 -10.11
C LYS A 151 13.53 -2.25 -10.35
N LEU A 152 13.25 -1.28 -9.49
CA LEU A 152 12.07 -0.43 -9.60
C LEU A 152 12.03 0.34 -10.95
N LYS A 153 13.16 0.91 -11.36
CA LYS A 153 13.29 1.69 -12.63
C LYS A 153 13.46 0.82 -13.89
N THR A 154 13.27 -0.50 -13.79
CA THR A 154 13.33 -1.39 -14.96
C THR A 154 11.97 -1.50 -15.64
N ARG A 155 11.95 -1.97 -16.91
CA ARG A 155 10.71 -2.23 -17.65
C ARG A 155 9.78 -3.19 -16.90
N SER A 156 10.33 -4.24 -16.29
CA SER A 156 9.55 -5.19 -15.47
C SER A 156 9.06 -4.54 -14.18
N GLY A 157 9.89 -3.73 -13.50
CA GLY A 157 9.50 -2.98 -12.31
C GLY A 157 8.33 -2.02 -12.59
N ASN A 158 8.42 -1.24 -13.68
CA ASN A 158 7.34 -0.35 -14.12
C ASN A 158 6.06 -1.12 -14.49
N ALA A 159 6.17 -2.31 -15.11
CA ALA A 159 5.02 -3.14 -15.42
C ALA A 159 4.34 -3.70 -14.15
N ILE A 160 5.12 -4.15 -13.18
CA ILE A 160 4.63 -4.65 -11.89
C ILE A 160 3.97 -3.51 -11.10
N LEU A 161 4.60 -2.34 -11.05
CA LEU A 161 4.07 -1.17 -10.36
C LEU A 161 2.75 -0.69 -10.98
N GLY A 162 2.69 -0.60 -12.30
CA GLY A 162 1.46 -0.27 -13.02
C GLY A 162 0.36 -1.33 -12.80
N ALA A 163 0.74 -2.60 -12.75
CA ALA A 163 -0.21 -3.68 -12.44
C ALA A 163 -0.78 -3.56 -11.02
N ALA A 164 0.06 -3.24 -10.04
CA ALA A 164 -0.36 -3.09 -8.65
C ALA A 164 -1.39 -1.95 -8.46
N ILE A 165 -1.21 -0.82 -9.16
CA ILE A 165 -2.18 0.29 -9.14
C ILE A 165 -3.52 -0.12 -9.76
N ILE A 166 -3.47 -0.86 -10.87
CA ILE A 166 -4.69 -1.37 -11.53
C ILE A 166 -5.36 -2.42 -10.65
N ASP A 167 -4.58 -3.27 -9.99
CA ASP A 167 -5.05 -4.31 -9.06
C ASP A 167 -5.85 -3.70 -7.91
N ASP A 168 -5.37 -2.64 -7.27
CA ASP A 168 -6.09 -1.90 -6.23
C ASP A 168 -7.47 -1.45 -6.71
N ILE A 169 -7.56 -0.90 -7.92
CA ILE A 169 -8.82 -0.46 -8.51
C ILE A 169 -9.75 -1.64 -8.78
N LEU A 170 -9.23 -2.72 -9.36
CA LEU A 170 -10.00 -3.94 -9.62
C LEU A 170 -10.46 -4.59 -8.33
N GLY A 171 -9.64 -4.58 -7.28
CA GLY A 171 -9.97 -5.07 -5.94
C GLY A 171 -11.14 -4.32 -5.32
N ILE A 172 -11.12 -2.97 -5.36
CA ILE A 172 -12.24 -2.12 -4.90
C ILE A 172 -13.52 -2.44 -5.68
N ILE A 173 -13.43 -2.59 -7.00
CA ILE A 173 -14.58 -2.93 -7.85
C ILE A 173 -15.11 -4.33 -7.48
N ALA A 174 -14.25 -5.32 -7.36
CA ALA A 174 -14.63 -6.68 -7.01
C ALA A 174 -15.29 -6.74 -5.62
N LEU A 175 -14.69 -6.06 -4.62
CA LEU A 175 -15.27 -5.95 -3.28
C LEU A 175 -16.63 -5.27 -3.31
N THR A 176 -16.75 -4.16 -4.07
CA THR A 176 -18.02 -3.42 -4.20
C THR A 176 -19.11 -4.27 -4.85
N ILE A 177 -18.78 -5.08 -5.86
CA ILE A 177 -19.72 -6.01 -6.49
C ILE A 177 -20.24 -7.00 -5.44
N VAL A 178 -19.34 -7.64 -4.70
CA VAL A 178 -19.72 -8.66 -3.71
C VAL A 178 -20.52 -8.06 -2.55
N THR A 179 -20.11 -6.90 -2.04
CA THR A 179 -20.86 -6.19 -0.98
C THR A 179 -22.22 -5.71 -1.46
N SER A 180 -22.34 -5.24 -2.71
CA SER A 180 -23.64 -4.80 -3.28
C SER A 180 -24.61 -5.98 -3.51
N LEU A 181 -24.09 -7.19 -3.72
CA LEU A 181 -24.92 -8.42 -3.77
C LEU A 181 -25.37 -8.87 -2.37
N ALA A 182 -24.61 -8.55 -1.34
CA ALA A 182 -24.96 -8.83 0.06
C ALA A 182 -25.88 -7.74 0.66
N ASP A 183 -25.65 -6.47 0.30
CA ASP A 183 -26.38 -5.31 0.78
C ASP A 183 -26.72 -4.36 -0.39
N SER A 184 -28.01 -4.26 -0.71
CA SER A 184 -28.51 -3.42 -1.80
C SER A 184 -28.37 -1.90 -1.57
N SER A 185 -27.92 -1.46 -0.39
CA SER A 185 -27.59 -0.05 -0.11
C SER A 185 -26.33 0.41 -0.83
N VAL A 186 -25.43 -0.50 -1.17
CA VAL A 186 -24.16 -0.22 -1.87
C VAL A 186 -24.41 -0.10 -3.38
N ARG A 187 -24.12 1.08 -3.95
CA ARG A 187 -24.36 1.36 -5.38
C ARG A 187 -23.04 1.32 -6.16
N LEU A 188 -22.83 0.27 -6.94
CA LEU A 188 -21.64 0.10 -7.80
C LEU A 188 -21.34 1.33 -8.68
N TRP A 189 -22.38 1.93 -9.30
CA TRP A 189 -22.21 3.12 -10.15
C TRP A 189 -21.59 4.31 -9.44
N VAL A 190 -21.91 4.51 -8.15
CA VAL A 190 -21.32 5.60 -7.36
C VAL A 190 -19.82 5.38 -7.17
N VAL A 191 -19.39 4.14 -6.90
CA VAL A 191 -17.98 3.81 -6.75
C VAL A 191 -17.23 3.98 -8.07
N LEU A 192 -17.77 3.48 -9.18
CA LEU A 192 -17.18 3.67 -10.49
C LEU A 192 -17.03 5.15 -10.87
N LEU A 193 -18.07 5.96 -10.60
CA LEU A 193 -18.05 7.40 -10.84
C LEU A 193 -17.00 8.10 -9.98
N LYS A 194 -16.85 7.70 -8.72
CA LYS A 194 -15.81 8.22 -7.82
C LYS A 194 -14.40 7.88 -8.34
N ILE A 195 -14.15 6.64 -8.76
CA ILE A 195 -12.84 6.22 -9.31
C ILE A 195 -12.50 7.05 -10.57
N VAL A 196 -13.43 7.15 -11.53
CA VAL A 196 -13.23 7.96 -12.73
C VAL A 196 -13.03 9.43 -12.38
N GLY A 197 -13.85 9.95 -11.45
CA GLY A 197 -13.73 11.32 -10.93
C GLY A 197 -12.37 11.60 -10.32
N PHE A 198 -11.82 10.66 -9.56
CA PHE A 198 -10.48 10.77 -8.99
C PHE A 198 -9.39 10.91 -10.06
N PHE A 199 -9.41 10.08 -11.11
CA PHE A 199 -8.40 10.19 -12.17
C PHE A 199 -8.53 11.49 -12.98
N VAL A 200 -9.76 11.94 -13.25
CA VAL A 200 -9.99 13.23 -13.91
C VAL A 200 -9.50 14.39 -13.02
N PHE A 201 -9.86 14.37 -11.74
CA PHE A 201 -9.39 15.33 -10.75
C PHE A 201 -7.86 15.36 -10.69
N SER A 202 -7.23 14.19 -10.54
CA SER A 202 -5.78 14.05 -10.46
C SER A 202 -5.07 14.56 -11.73
N ALA A 203 -5.66 14.32 -12.91
CA ALA A 203 -5.12 14.84 -14.17
C ALA A 203 -5.19 16.36 -14.24
N VAL A 204 -6.33 16.96 -13.87
CA VAL A 204 -6.54 18.42 -13.92
C VAL A 204 -5.67 19.12 -12.88
N VAL A 205 -5.80 18.73 -11.61
CA VAL A 205 -5.05 19.35 -10.50
C VAL A 205 -3.55 19.10 -10.66
N GLY A 206 -3.18 17.88 -11.08
CA GLY A 206 -1.80 17.52 -11.35
C GLY A 206 -1.18 18.34 -12.48
N PHE A 207 -1.91 18.57 -13.57
CA PHE A 207 -1.43 19.41 -14.67
C PHE A 207 -1.23 20.87 -14.23
N ILE A 208 -2.18 21.44 -13.47
CA ILE A 208 -2.09 22.80 -12.93
C ILE A 208 -0.88 22.89 -11.99
N PHE A 209 -0.77 21.95 -11.04
CA PHE A 209 0.32 21.91 -10.08
C PHE A 209 1.68 21.78 -10.79
N TYR A 210 1.80 20.85 -11.75
CA TYR A 210 3.02 20.66 -12.54
C TYR A 210 3.49 21.95 -13.19
N LYS A 211 2.57 22.69 -13.85
CA LYS A 211 2.90 23.93 -14.54
C LYS A 211 3.38 25.01 -13.55
N VAL A 212 2.64 25.23 -12.47
CA VAL A 212 2.98 26.21 -11.44
C VAL A 212 4.29 25.86 -10.73
N TYR A 213 4.42 24.59 -10.35
CA TYR A 213 5.61 24.10 -9.63
C TYR A 213 6.87 24.19 -10.49
N LYS A 214 6.76 23.85 -11.78
CA LYS A 214 7.88 23.96 -12.74
C LYS A 214 8.33 25.40 -12.89
N GLU A 215 7.43 26.33 -13.20
CA GLU A 215 7.76 27.75 -13.36
C GLU A 215 8.38 28.34 -12.09
N TRP A 216 7.84 27.97 -10.93
CA TRP A 216 8.34 28.44 -9.65
C TRP A 216 9.73 27.89 -9.31
N THR A 217 9.98 26.61 -9.56
CA THR A 217 11.30 25.99 -9.30
C THR A 217 12.39 26.49 -10.23
N GLU A 218 12.05 26.89 -11.45
CA GLU A 218 12.97 27.52 -12.40
C GLU A 218 13.29 28.96 -12.02
N SER A 219 12.33 29.71 -11.48
CA SER A 219 12.48 31.12 -11.10
C SER A 219 13.21 31.35 -9.78
N ALA A 220 13.21 30.38 -8.87
CA ALA A 220 13.77 30.53 -7.52
C ALA A 220 14.78 29.40 -7.16
N PRO A 221 15.94 29.32 -7.83
CA PRO A 221 16.85 28.18 -7.70
C PRO A 221 17.52 28.03 -6.32
N ARG A 222 17.51 29.07 -5.47
CA ARG A 222 18.18 29.06 -4.16
C ARG A 222 17.36 28.50 -2.99
N ASN A 223 16.04 28.34 -3.13
CA ASN A 223 15.16 27.94 -2.03
C ASN A 223 14.76 26.46 -2.10
N LEU A 224 15.72 25.56 -2.20
CA LEU A 224 15.53 24.12 -2.38
C LEU A 224 14.63 23.46 -1.32
N HIS A 225 14.72 23.88 -0.04
CA HIS A 225 13.89 23.32 1.03
C HIS A 225 12.39 23.65 0.88
N ARG A 226 12.04 24.82 0.37
CA ARG A 226 10.65 25.21 0.12
C ARG A 226 10.01 24.35 -0.96
N HIS A 227 10.79 23.96 -1.98
CA HIS A 227 10.31 23.06 -3.04
C HIS A 227 9.94 21.69 -2.47
N VAL A 228 10.75 21.15 -1.54
CA VAL A 228 10.46 19.87 -0.87
C VAL A 228 9.18 19.95 -0.04
N ILE A 229 9.00 21.03 0.73
CA ILE A 229 7.79 21.20 1.56
C ILE A 229 6.54 21.29 0.69
N ILE A 230 6.55 22.07 -0.40
CA ILE A 230 5.38 22.18 -1.28
C ILE A 230 5.08 20.89 -2.01
N ALA A 231 6.11 20.15 -2.42
CA ALA A 231 5.94 18.80 -2.97
C ALA A 231 5.26 17.86 -1.96
N PHE A 232 5.65 17.95 -0.69
CA PHE A 232 5.03 17.13 0.36
C PHE A 232 3.58 17.55 0.65
N VAL A 233 3.31 18.85 0.75
CA VAL A 233 1.94 19.35 0.91
C VAL A 233 1.05 18.84 -0.24
N PHE A 234 1.54 18.89 -1.47
CA PHE A 234 0.81 18.35 -2.61
C PHE A 234 0.56 16.85 -2.48
N CYS A 235 1.56 16.08 -2.06
CA CYS A 235 1.42 14.65 -1.80
C CYS A 235 0.31 14.37 -0.77
N LEU A 236 0.36 15.05 0.39
CA LEU A 236 -0.62 14.86 1.45
C LEU A 236 -2.04 15.25 1.03
N LEU A 237 -2.19 16.33 0.26
CA LEU A 237 -3.49 16.76 -0.26
C LEU A 237 -4.03 15.75 -1.28
N MET A 238 -3.21 15.21 -2.15
CA MET A 238 -3.60 14.18 -3.12
C MET A 238 -3.99 12.88 -2.42
N ALA A 239 -3.23 12.45 -1.40
CA ALA A 239 -3.56 11.27 -0.60
C ALA A 239 -4.88 11.45 0.15
N TYR A 240 -5.05 12.59 0.84
CA TYR A 240 -6.28 12.91 1.57
C TYR A 240 -7.51 12.97 0.65
N THR A 241 -7.39 13.63 -0.50
CA THR A 241 -8.52 13.73 -1.44
C THR A 241 -8.88 12.39 -2.07
N ALA A 242 -7.90 11.53 -2.34
CA ALA A 242 -8.12 10.18 -2.85
C ALA A 242 -9.02 9.38 -1.89
N GLU A 243 -8.67 9.33 -0.62
CA GLU A 243 -9.35 8.52 0.40
C GLU A 243 -10.70 9.15 0.77
N GLU A 244 -10.71 10.41 1.21
CA GLU A 244 -11.89 11.05 1.84
C GLU A 244 -13.00 11.36 0.83
N PHE A 245 -12.66 11.89 -0.35
CA PHE A 245 -13.68 12.29 -1.32
C PHE A 245 -14.02 11.20 -2.32
N PHE A 246 -13.02 10.46 -2.77
CA PHE A 246 -13.21 9.51 -3.85
C PHE A 246 -13.24 8.04 -3.39
N GLY A 247 -12.84 7.74 -2.16
CA GLY A 247 -12.77 6.36 -1.66
C GLY A 247 -11.78 5.49 -2.45
N VAL A 248 -10.75 6.12 -3.00
CA VAL A 248 -9.59 5.47 -3.62
C VAL A 248 -8.46 5.52 -2.61
N ALA A 249 -7.69 4.44 -2.50
CA ALA A 249 -6.62 4.35 -1.52
C ALA A 249 -5.69 5.58 -1.54
N ASP A 250 -5.37 6.14 -0.37
CA ASP A 250 -4.49 7.29 -0.14
C ASP A 250 -3.12 7.10 -0.80
N ILE A 251 -2.59 5.87 -0.77
CA ILE A 251 -1.34 5.48 -1.42
C ILE A 251 -1.35 5.75 -2.93
N THR A 252 -2.50 5.61 -3.60
CA THR A 252 -2.63 5.91 -5.03
C THR A 252 -2.52 7.41 -5.29
N GLY A 253 -3.14 8.23 -4.43
CA GLY A 253 -3.00 9.69 -4.47
C GLY A 253 -1.56 10.15 -4.27
N ALA A 254 -0.87 9.58 -3.28
CA ALA A 254 0.53 9.85 -3.00
C ALA A 254 1.45 9.46 -4.18
N PHE A 255 1.23 8.28 -4.76
CA PHE A 255 1.97 7.82 -5.94
C PHE A 255 1.79 8.77 -7.14
N LEU A 256 0.55 9.16 -7.45
CA LEU A 256 0.28 10.09 -8.54
C LEU A 256 0.92 11.47 -8.31
N ALA A 257 0.93 11.96 -7.07
CA ALA A 257 1.63 13.19 -6.73
C ALA A 257 3.13 13.09 -7.03
N GLY A 258 3.77 12.00 -6.62
CA GLY A 258 5.17 11.71 -6.94
C GLY A 258 5.41 11.64 -8.45
N LEU A 259 4.55 10.93 -9.17
CA LEU A 259 4.61 10.76 -10.63
C LEU A 259 4.49 12.10 -11.38
N ILE A 260 3.65 13.03 -10.91
CA ILE A 260 3.51 14.37 -11.48
C ILE A 260 4.80 15.16 -11.31
N ILE A 261 5.44 15.08 -10.14
CA ILE A 261 6.68 15.79 -9.82
C ILE A 261 7.89 15.15 -10.49
N SER A 262 7.87 13.83 -10.77
CA SER A 262 9.00 13.09 -11.37
C SER A 262 9.52 13.71 -12.68
N ASN A 263 8.63 14.38 -13.43
CA ASN A 263 8.98 15.06 -14.68
C ASN A 263 9.54 16.50 -14.51
N THR A 264 9.80 16.93 -13.28
CA THR A 264 10.40 18.24 -13.01
C THR A 264 11.91 18.13 -12.81
N GLN A 265 12.65 19.20 -13.07
CA GLN A 265 14.11 19.22 -12.90
C GLN A 265 14.57 19.01 -11.45
N ARG A 266 13.67 19.15 -10.48
CA ARG A 266 13.97 19.04 -9.04
C ARG A 266 13.53 17.72 -8.43
N SER A 267 12.97 16.81 -9.22
CA SER A 267 12.47 15.50 -8.75
C SER A 267 13.52 14.73 -7.96
N VAL A 268 14.74 14.61 -8.48
CA VAL A 268 15.84 13.88 -7.82
C VAL A 268 16.21 14.48 -6.46
N PHE A 269 16.19 15.82 -6.33
CA PHE A 269 16.47 16.46 -5.05
C PHE A 269 15.34 16.19 -4.04
N VAL A 270 14.09 16.27 -4.46
CA VAL A 270 12.92 15.94 -3.62
C VAL A 270 12.98 14.45 -3.21
N GLU A 271 13.19 13.56 -4.17
CA GLU A 271 13.35 12.11 -3.96
C GLU A 271 14.39 11.81 -2.86
N THR A 272 15.60 12.35 -2.97
CA THR A 272 16.69 12.11 -2.01
C THR A 272 16.30 12.50 -0.57
N LYS A 273 15.52 13.59 -0.40
CA LYS A 273 15.11 14.04 0.94
C LYS A 273 14.05 13.12 1.55
N PHE A 274 13.09 12.70 0.76
CA PHE A 274 12.05 11.78 1.23
C PHE A 274 12.55 10.34 1.37
N ASP A 275 13.44 9.89 0.50
CA ASP A 275 14.05 8.58 0.60
C ASP A 275 14.78 8.39 1.93
N THR A 276 15.55 9.39 2.36
CA THR A 276 16.23 9.37 3.66
C THR A 276 15.24 9.25 4.82
N LEU A 277 14.17 10.05 4.83
CA LEU A 277 13.14 10.05 5.86
C LEU A 277 12.36 8.71 5.87
N SER A 278 12.00 8.22 4.70
CA SER A 278 11.33 6.94 4.52
C SER A 278 12.18 5.81 5.09
N TYR A 279 13.42 5.68 4.65
CA TYR A 279 14.32 4.59 5.04
C TYR A 279 14.68 4.59 6.54
N MET A 280 14.91 5.78 7.12
CA MET A 280 15.36 5.87 8.52
C MET A 280 14.28 5.63 9.56
N LEU A 281 13.05 6.08 9.28
CA LEU A 281 11.98 6.10 10.27
C LEU A 281 10.68 5.48 9.75
N LEU A 282 10.17 5.98 8.63
CA LEU A 282 8.79 5.74 8.26
C LEU A 282 8.54 4.31 7.77
N SER A 283 9.35 3.81 6.82
CA SER A 283 9.20 2.45 6.29
C SER A 283 9.39 1.36 7.36
N PRO A 284 10.42 1.41 8.23
CA PRO A 284 10.55 0.44 9.32
C PRO A 284 9.33 0.40 10.25
N VAL A 285 8.78 1.56 10.62
CA VAL A 285 7.59 1.63 11.49
C VAL A 285 6.36 1.10 10.76
N PHE A 286 6.17 1.44 9.48
CA PHE A 286 5.07 0.95 8.66
C PHE A 286 5.08 -0.58 8.56
N PHE A 287 6.19 -1.19 8.16
CA PHE A 287 6.26 -2.65 8.02
C PHE A 287 6.14 -3.38 9.37
N ALA A 288 6.72 -2.83 10.44
CA ALA A 288 6.52 -3.37 11.77
C ALA A 288 5.05 -3.29 12.23
N SER A 289 4.34 -2.19 11.92
CA SER A 289 2.93 -2.03 12.30
C SER A 289 2.03 -3.09 11.67
N ILE A 290 2.34 -3.53 10.45
CA ILE A 290 1.63 -4.65 9.80
C ILE A 290 1.76 -5.92 10.66
N GLY A 291 2.98 -6.22 11.12
CA GLY A 291 3.22 -7.37 12.00
C GLY A 291 2.55 -7.23 13.36
N LEU A 292 2.50 -6.02 13.94
CA LEU A 292 1.83 -5.74 15.22
C LEU A 292 0.31 -5.96 15.18
N LYS A 293 -0.32 -5.83 14.00
CA LYS A 293 -1.77 -6.07 13.82
C LYS A 293 -2.14 -7.55 13.81
N VAL A 294 -1.18 -8.44 13.66
CA VAL A 294 -1.45 -9.87 13.56
C VAL A 294 -1.88 -10.41 14.91
N VAL A 295 -3.09 -10.96 14.94
CA VAL A 295 -3.63 -11.71 16.08
C VAL A 295 -3.85 -13.15 15.62
N LEU A 296 -3.14 -14.09 16.24
CA LEU A 296 -3.31 -15.50 15.89
C LEU A 296 -4.61 -16.04 16.51
N PRO A 297 -5.58 -16.51 15.69
CA PRO A 297 -6.77 -17.15 16.21
C PRO A 297 -6.40 -18.48 16.87
N LYS A 298 -7.33 -19.05 17.67
CA LYS A 298 -7.17 -20.42 18.17
C LYS A 298 -7.14 -21.38 16.97
N MET A 299 -5.96 -21.90 16.67
CA MET A 299 -5.72 -22.78 15.53
C MET A 299 -6.38 -24.15 15.76
N SER A 300 -7.46 -24.45 15.03
CA SER A 300 -7.92 -25.82 14.85
C SER A 300 -7.17 -26.48 13.69
N LEU A 301 -7.08 -27.81 13.67
CA LEU A 301 -6.41 -28.53 12.58
C LEU A 301 -7.02 -28.19 11.22
N THR A 302 -8.33 -27.99 11.16
CA THR A 302 -9.06 -27.59 9.95
C THR A 302 -8.64 -26.21 9.46
N ILE A 303 -8.44 -25.24 10.37
CA ILE A 303 -7.99 -23.88 10.04
C ILE A 303 -6.55 -23.92 9.53
N VAL A 304 -5.68 -24.73 10.15
CA VAL A 304 -4.27 -24.88 9.72
C VAL A 304 -4.17 -25.49 8.31
N ILE A 305 -5.04 -26.45 7.96
CA ILE A 305 -5.05 -27.05 6.61
C ILE A 305 -5.64 -26.09 5.58
N PHE A 306 -6.57 -25.22 6.00
CA PHE A 306 -7.20 -24.23 5.12
C PHE A 306 -6.29 -23.03 4.84
N SER A 307 -5.48 -22.57 5.83
CA SER A 307 -4.55 -21.43 5.69
C SER A 307 -3.26 -21.81 4.96
#